data_24c6584355e999795191e4ebee4076c6
#
_entry.id   24c6584355e999795191e4ebee4076c6
#
_cell.length_a   1.000
_cell.length_b   1.000
_cell.length_c   1.000
_cell.angle_alpha   90.00
_cell.angle_beta   90.00
_cell.angle_gamma   90.00
#
_symmetry.space_group_name_H-M   'P 1'
#
loop_
_entity.id
_entity.type
_entity.pdbx_description
1 polymer ?
#
loop_
_entity_poly.entity_id
_entity_poly.type
_entity_poly.pdbx_seq_one_letter_code
_entity_poly.pdbx_strand_id
1 'polypeptide(L)'
;MKLSSKPQLDVIVVGAGFAGLYLLHKFRQMGLSARAFEAGDDVGGTWYWNRYPGARCDIESIDYSFSFDPYLEQEWEWSEKYATQPEILRYARHVAERFDLRRDISFGTRVEQAVWDEDGHCWNVITDRGETVSGRFFIMATGCLSQPKDIDIPGVEHFTGDIYRTHSWPHDGVDFTGQRVGIIGTGSSGIQSIPLIAEQAEHTTVFQRTANYSIPAGNGPIAEEKLAVKQRYQDYREEARWTKTGVPGKEGMDFALTVSEEERQQRYQALWDKGAIPHLGSEFADLLIDEKANDTLAQFVRSKIRSVIEDSKVADILTPTEFPICTKRACLDTHYYQTFNKPNVEIVDIKADPIRSITATGIATRDREFAFDAIVFATGFDAMTGALLAVDIRGRDGQSLKQKWTDGPLNYLGLTVEGFPNFFMITGPGSPSVLSNMIVSIEQHVEWIADCLDYMDHENLSRIEATETAETGWVDYGTATSDMTLFPQAKSWYMGANVPGKPRVCLPYVGGVAAYRRVCNDVARQDYLGFRFSGPGGDRCNDGLVRRQQPDVVALLELLAEM
;
A
#
# COMPACT_ATOMS: atom_id res chain seq x y z
N MET A 1 12.29 9.05 36.61
CA MET A 1 12.89 7.71 36.79
C MET A 1 14.06 7.66 35.81
N LYS A 2 15.33 7.57 36.28
CA LYS A 2 16.45 7.40 35.34
C LYS A 2 16.32 6.01 34.73
N LEU A 3 15.97 5.94 33.46
CA LEU A 3 15.97 4.71 32.70
C LEU A 3 17.40 4.16 32.62
N SER A 4 17.53 2.87 32.60
CA SER A 4 18.80 2.14 32.51
C SER A 4 19.63 2.68 31.34
N SER A 5 20.93 2.86 31.54
CA SER A 5 21.86 3.35 30.52
C SER A 5 22.11 2.39 29.34
N LYS A 6 21.34 1.31 29.22
CA LYS A 6 21.45 0.31 28.16
C LYS A 6 20.06 -0.06 27.66
N PRO A 7 19.79 0.00 26.34
CA PRO A 7 18.49 -0.38 25.79
C PRO A 7 18.16 -1.85 26.12
N GLN A 8 16.87 -2.15 26.29
CA GLN A 8 16.38 -3.50 26.58
C GLN A 8 16.43 -4.43 25.36
N LEU A 9 16.27 -3.83 24.17
CA LEU A 9 16.23 -4.54 22.88
C LEU A 9 17.20 -3.88 21.88
N ASP A 10 17.65 -4.66 20.91
CA ASP A 10 18.30 -4.08 19.74
C ASP A 10 17.28 -3.40 18.84
N VAL A 11 16.14 -4.02 18.58
CA VAL A 11 15.15 -3.51 17.64
C VAL A 11 13.74 -3.58 18.22
N ILE A 12 13.00 -2.46 18.10
CA ILE A 12 11.56 -2.38 18.32
C ILE A 12 10.87 -2.27 16.95
N VAL A 13 9.91 -3.16 16.70
CA VAL A 13 9.12 -3.19 15.46
C VAL A 13 7.66 -2.87 15.78
N VAL A 14 6.99 -2.05 14.96
CA VAL A 14 5.56 -1.78 15.10
C VAL A 14 4.79 -2.41 13.94
N GLY A 15 3.95 -3.38 14.27
CA GLY A 15 3.15 -4.17 13.34
C GLY A 15 3.70 -5.58 13.11
N ALA A 16 2.78 -6.57 13.05
CA ALA A 16 3.06 -7.97 12.76
C ALA A 16 2.36 -8.45 11.46
N GLY A 17 2.31 -7.56 10.47
CA GLY A 17 1.99 -7.90 9.07
C GLY A 17 3.19 -8.57 8.37
N PHE A 18 3.14 -8.70 7.05
CA PHE A 18 4.23 -9.29 6.28
C PHE A 18 5.59 -8.64 6.58
N ALA A 19 5.65 -7.31 6.68
CA ALA A 19 6.88 -6.59 6.99
C ALA A 19 7.44 -6.97 8.37
N GLY A 20 6.62 -6.97 9.41
CA GLY A 20 7.04 -7.32 10.76
C GLY A 20 7.48 -8.78 10.88
N LEU A 21 6.79 -9.70 10.21
CA LEU A 21 7.18 -11.12 10.18
C LEU A 21 8.57 -11.30 9.55
N TYR A 22 8.85 -10.66 8.43
CA TYR A 22 10.15 -10.79 7.79
C TYR A 22 11.26 -10.09 8.60
N LEU A 23 11.01 -8.92 9.18
CA LEU A 23 11.96 -8.26 10.09
C LEU A 23 12.35 -9.16 11.26
N LEU A 24 11.37 -9.74 11.96
CA LEU A 24 11.64 -10.65 13.09
C LEU A 24 12.47 -11.87 12.67
N HIS A 25 12.13 -12.47 11.51
CA HIS A 25 12.90 -13.58 10.96
C HIS A 25 14.35 -13.17 10.67
N LYS A 26 14.56 -12.07 9.97
CA LYS A 26 15.88 -11.58 9.55
C LYS A 26 16.75 -11.19 10.75
N PHE A 27 16.20 -10.43 11.71
CA PHE A 27 16.95 -10.01 12.90
C PHE A 27 17.33 -11.17 13.80
N ARG A 28 16.47 -12.20 13.90
CA ARG A 28 16.84 -13.44 14.62
C ARG A 28 18.01 -14.15 13.96
N GLN A 29 18.08 -14.20 12.62
CA GLN A 29 19.24 -14.75 11.90
C GLN A 29 20.54 -13.98 12.19
N MET A 30 20.42 -12.65 12.38
CA MET A 30 21.54 -11.76 12.75
C MET A 30 21.91 -11.83 14.24
N GLY A 31 21.14 -12.56 15.07
CA GLY A 31 21.34 -12.61 16.52
C GLY A 31 20.90 -11.37 17.28
N LEU A 32 20.14 -10.48 16.66
CA LEU A 32 19.60 -9.27 17.29
C LEU A 32 18.35 -9.59 18.12
N SER A 33 18.25 -8.99 19.30
CA SER A 33 17.04 -9.04 20.12
C SER A 33 16.00 -8.08 19.55
N ALA A 34 14.89 -8.62 19.03
CA ALA A 34 13.82 -7.85 18.43
C ALA A 34 12.46 -8.21 19.03
N ARG A 35 11.57 -7.20 19.16
CA ARG A 35 10.17 -7.40 19.57
C ARG A 35 9.25 -6.59 18.67
N ALA A 36 8.20 -7.21 18.16
CA ALA A 36 7.13 -6.54 17.47
C ALA A 36 5.93 -6.28 18.40
N PHE A 37 5.31 -5.10 18.24
CA PHE A 37 4.05 -4.73 18.90
C PHE A 37 2.94 -4.70 17.85
N GLU A 38 1.90 -5.53 18.04
CA GLU A 38 0.76 -5.65 17.15
C GLU A 38 -0.53 -5.28 17.88
N ALA A 39 -1.29 -4.36 17.30
CA ALA A 39 -2.55 -3.91 17.87
C ALA A 39 -3.66 -4.97 17.80
N GLY A 40 -3.59 -5.89 16.83
CA GLY A 40 -4.47 -7.04 16.71
C GLY A 40 -4.08 -8.18 17.65
N ASP A 41 -4.92 -9.19 17.71
CA ASP A 41 -4.69 -10.41 18.49
C ASP A 41 -4.00 -11.52 17.69
N ASP A 42 -3.70 -11.25 16.40
CA ASP A 42 -3.04 -12.18 15.49
C ASP A 42 -2.15 -11.47 14.46
N VAL A 43 -1.33 -12.25 13.76
CA VAL A 43 -0.49 -11.80 12.65
C VAL A 43 -1.33 -11.56 11.38
N GLY A 44 -0.72 -10.88 10.38
CA GLY A 44 -1.30 -10.77 9.03
C GLY A 44 -1.58 -9.34 8.59
N GLY A 45 -1.54 -8.34 9.48
CA GLY A 45 -1.68 -6.93 9.15
C GLY A 45 -2.94 -6.64 8.31
N THR A 46 -2.77 -6.17 7.07
CA THR A 46 -3.88 -5.90 6.14
C THR A 46 -4.89 -7.05 6.07
N TRP A 47 -4.43 -8.29 6.06
CA TRP A 47 -5.26 -9.49 5.91
C TRP A 47 -5.88 -9.96 7.23
N TYR A 48 -5.39 -9.50 8.35
CA TYR A 48 -6.05 -9.63 9.64
C TYR A 48 -7.22 -8.65 9.79
N TRP A 49 -7.03 -7.39 9.37
CA TRP A 49 -8.02 -6.34 9.59
C TRP A 49 -9.12 -6.27 8.52
N ASN A 50 -8.80 -6.53 7.24
CA ASN A 50 -9.73 -6.36 6.10
C ASN A 50 -10.38 -7.69 5.72
N ARG A 51 -11.48 -8.03 6.39
CA ARG A 51 -12.22 -9.31 6.25
C ARG A 51 -13.55 -9.17 5.51
N TYR A 52 -13.81 -8.02 4.92
CA TYR A 52 -15.07 -7.77 4.22
C TYR A 52 -15.31 -8.81 3.11
N PRO A 53 -16.59 -9.07 2.74
CA PRO A 53 -16.92 -10.04 1.70
C PRO A 53 -16.17 -9.75 0.39
N GLY A 54 -15.53 -10.76 -0.18
CA GLY A 54 -14.80 -10.62 -1.45
C GLY A 54 -13.40 -10.01 -1.32
N ALA A 55 -12.92 -9.68 -0.11
CA ALA A 55 -11.57 -9.18 0.09
C ALA A 55 -10.52 -10.14 -0.49
N ARG A 56 -9.71 -9.65 -1.44
CA ARG A 56 -8.65 -10.42 -2.10
C ARG A 56 -7.53 -9.52 -2.61
N CYS A 57 -6.37 -10.14 -2.85
CA CYS A 57 -5.24 -9.45 -3.44
C CYS A 57 -5.52 -9.16 -4.93
N ASP A 58 -4.94 -8.08 -5.44
CA ASP A 58 -4.92 -7.70 -6.86
C ASP A 58 -3.55 -7.94 -7.51
N ILE A 59 -2.67 -8.65 -6.81
CA ILE A 59 -1.44 -9.27 -7.30
C ILE A 59 -1.67 -10.79 -7.33
N GLU A 60 -1.15 -11.48 -8.34
CA GLU A 60 -1.29 -12.93 -8.44
C GLU A 60 -0.66 -13.63 -7.22
N SER A 61 -1.29 -14.70 -6.75
CA SER A 61 -0.90 -15.38 -5.51
C SER A 61 0.56 -15.85 -5.52
N ILE A 62 1.05 -16.29 -6.67
CA ILE A 62 2.43 -16.72 -6.88
C ILE A 62 3.41 -15.57 -6.58
N ASP A 63 3.04 -14.35 -6.99
CA ASP A 63 3.86 -13.15 -6.78
C ASP A 63 3.69 -12.59 -5.37
N TYR A 64 2.51 -12.77 -4.77
CA TYR A 64 2.19 -12.24 -3.45
C TYR A 64 2.57 -13.19 -2.32
N SER A 65 3.80 -13.69 -2.36
CA SER A 65 4.39 -14.57 -1.34
C SER A 65 5.87 -14.27 -1.15
N PHE A 66 6.40 -14.60 0.02
CA PHE A 66 7.81 -14.39 0.34
C PHE A 66 8.73 -15.23 -0.53
N SER A 67 9.92 -14.68 -0.81
CA SER A 67 11.00 -15.31 -1.58
C SER A 67 12.25 -15.64 -0.76
N PHE A 68 12.27 -15.30 0.54
CA PHE A 68 13.45 -15.42 1.38
C PHE A 68 13.77 -16.87 1.80
N ASP A 69 12.83 -17.79 1.67
CA ASP A 69 13.03 -19.21 2.01
C ASP A 69 12.49 -20.12 0.91
N PRO A 70 13.38 -20.88 0.22
CA PRO A 70 12.97 -21.72 -0.90
C PRO A 70 12.09 -22.90 -0.50
N TYR A 71 12.16 -23.35 0.76
CA TYR A 71 11.30 -24.43 1.24
C TYR A 71 9.89 -23.93 1.48
N LEU A 72 9.73 -22.72 2.04
CA LEU A 72 8.42 -22.05 2.19
C LEU A 72 7.71 -21.93 0.85
N GLU A 73 8.44 -21.53 -0.21
CA GLU A 73 7.89 -21.42 -1.56
C GLU A 73 7.41 -22.77 -2.14
N GLN A 74 8.10 -23.86 -1.81
CA GLN A 74 7.74 -25.21 -2.27
C GLN A 74 6.60 -25.83 -1.46
N GLU A 75 6.53 -25.56 -0.15
CA GLU A 75 5.53 -26.14 0.75
C GLU A 75 4.15 -25.52 0.58
N TRP A 76 4.07 -24.20 0.39
CA TRP A 76 2.79 -23.52 0.34
C TRP A 76 2.08 -23.75 -1.00
N GLU A 77 0.77 -23.97 -0.90
CA GLU A 77 -0.11 -24.19 -2.07
C GLU A 77 -1.24 -23.17 -2.10
N TRP A 78 -1.20 -22.31 -3.12
CA TRP A 78 -2.27 -21.36 -3.41
C TRP A 78 -3.41 -22.07 -4.18
N SER A 79 -4.65 -21.75 -3.83
CA SER A 79 -5.84 -22.34 -4.49
C SER A 79 -6.25 -21.61 -5.77
N GLU A 80 -6.07 -20.29 -5.80
CA GLU A 80 -6.54 -19.42 -6.86
C GLU A 80 -5.45 -18.47 -7.35
N LYS A 81 -5.61 -18.00 -8.61
CA LYS A 81 -4.73 -16.99 -9.22
C LYS A 81 -4.65 -15.72 -8.38
N TYR A 82 -5.76 -15.23 -7.87
CA TYR A 82 -5.86 -14.11 -6.93
C TYR A 82 -6.46 -14.62 -5.62
N ALA A 83 -5.62 -14.85 -4.63
CA ALA A 83 -6.02 -15.45 -3.36
C ALA A 83 -6.98 -14.56 -2.57
N THR A 84 -7.90 -15.20 -1.88
CA THR A 84 -8.83 -14.54 -0.96
C THR A 84 -8.14 -14.15 0.34
N GLN A 85 -8.72 -13.19 1.05
CA GLN A 85 -8.26 -12.77 2.37
C GLN A 85 -8.06 -13.95 3.35
N PRO A 86 -8.97 -14.92 3.50
CA PRO A 86 -8.75 -16.03 4.43
C PRO A 86 -7.54 -16.90 4.08
N GLU A 87 -7.26 -17.08 2.78
CA GLU A 87 -6.10 -17.85 2.34
C GLU A 87 -4.79 -17.11 2.60
N ILE A 88 -4.74 -15.81 2.30
CA ILE A 88 -3.55 -14.99 2.58
C ILE A 88 -3.29 -14.88 4.09
N LEU A 89 -4.34 -14.80 4.91
CA LEU A 89 -4.19 -14.82 6.36
C LEU A 89 -3.65 -16.17 6.86
N ARG A 90 -4.12 -17.29 6.29
CA ARG A 90 -3.55 -18.62 6.59
C ARG A 90 -2.07 -18.70 6.21
N TYR A 91 -1.68 -18.11 5.08
CA TYR A 91 -0.28 -18.02 4.67
C TYR A 91 0.57 -17.23 5.68
N ALA A 92 0.11 -16.06 6.10
CA ALA A 92 0.82 -15.26 7.12
C ALA A 92 0.96 -16.02 8.46
N ARG A 93 -0.08 -16.74 8.90
CA ARG A 93 -0.05 -17.60 10.08
C ARG A 93 0.94 -18.74 9.90
N HIS A 94 0.94 -19.41 8.75
CA HIS A 94 1.89 -20.49 8.43
C HIS A 94 3.34 -19.99 8.51
N VAL A 95 3.64 -18.81 7.96
CA VAL A 95 4.97 -18.19 8.08
C VAL A 95 5.35 -17.93 9.53
N ALA A 96 4.42 -17.36 10.32
CA ALA A 96 4.68 -17.06 11.73
C ALA A 96 4.92 -18.33 12.57
N GLU A 97 4.21 -19.41 12.28
CA GLU A 97 4.36 -20.70 12.94
C GLU A 97 5.64 -21.43 12.51
N ARG A 98 5.89 -21.52 11.19
CA ARG A 98 7.06 -22.18 10.62
C ARG A 98 8.37 -21.64 11.18
N PHE A 99 8.47 -20.34 11.34
CA PHE A 99 9.66 -19.68 11.85
C PHE A 99 9.58 -19.32 13.35
N ASP A 100 8.55 -19.80 14.06
CA ASP A 100 8.33 -19.54 15.50
C ASP A 100 8.42 -18.04 15.85
N LEU A 101 7.77 -17.17 15.05
CA LEU A 101 7.88 -15.72 15.21
C LEU A 101 6.94 -15.16 16.28
N ARG A 102 5.88 -15.88 16.63
CA ARG A 102 4.87 -15.43 17.60
C ARG A 102 5.44 -15.10 18.98
N ARG A 103 6.49 -15.77 19.39
CA ARG A 103 7.15 -15.55 20.70
C ARG A 103 7.78 -14.16 20.82
N ASP A 104 8.12 -13.52 19.69
CA ASP A 104 8.73 -12.20 19.63
C ASP A 104 7.69 -11.09 19.33
N ILE A 105 6.38 -11.41 19.41
CA ILE A 105 5.28 -10.48 19.14
C ILE A 105 4.44 -10.28 20.41
N SER A 106 4.23 -9.02 20.76
CA SER A 106 3.27 -8.60 21.78
C SER A 106 1.94 -8.23 21.10
N PHE A 107 0.98 -9.15 21.15
CA PHE A 107 -0.35 -8.95 20.56
C PHE A 107 -1.28 -8.10 21.42
N GLY A 108 -2.32 -7.53 20.81
CA GLY A 108 -3.29 -6.67 21.45
C GLY A 108 -2.62 -5.46 22.12
N THR A 109 -1.52 -4.98 21.56
CA THR A 109 -0.68 -3.94 22.16
C THR A 109 -0.36 -2.89 21.10
N ARG A 110 -0.93 -1.69 21.29
CA ARG A 110 -0.71 -0.55 20.39
C ARG A 110 0.42 0.32 20.89
N VAL A 111 1.32 0.72 20.01
CA VAL A 111 2.30 1.77 20.28
C VAL A 111 1.62 3.12 20.11
N GLU A 112 1.68 3.96 21.14
CA GLU A 112 1.10 5.31 21.15
C GLU A 112 2.16 6.39 20.96
N GLN A 113 3.35 6.17 21.51
CA GLN A 113 4.42 7.16 21.47
C GLN A 113 5.79 6.48 21.32
N ALA A 114 6.70 7.15 20.61
CA ALA A 114 8.11 6.79 20.52
C ALA A 114 8.96 8.06 20.63
N VAL A 115 9.88 8.08 21.60
CA VAL A 115 10.72 9.27 21.88
C VAL A 115 12.18 8.87 21.86
N TRP A 116 12.97 9.59 21.06
CA TRP A 116 14.41 9.45 21.05
C TRP A 116 15.02 9.98 22.35
N ASP A 117 15.89 9.19 22.97
CA ASP A 117 16.68 9.56 24.15
C ASP A 117 18.12 9.88 23.71
N GLU A 118 18.49 11.15 23.77
CA GLU A 118 19.83 11.62 23.35
C GLU A 118 20.94 11.06 24.25
N ASP A 119 20.70 10.92 25.56
CA ASP A 119 21.69 10.42 26.53
C ASP A 119 21.86 8.89 26.40
N GLY A 120 20.75 8.19 26.19
CA GLY A 120 20.71 6.73 26.04
C GLY A 120 21.02 6.23 24.64
N HIS A 121 21.02 7.09 23.63
CA HIS A 121 21.12 6.76 22.22
C HIS A 121 20.16 5.63 21.82
N CYS A 122 18.90 5.74 22.26
CA CYS A 122 17.87 4.74 22.03
C CYS A 122 16.47 5.34 21.95
N TRP A 123 15.54 4.56 21.45
CA TRP A 123 14.12 4.88 21.43
C TRP A 123 13.42 4.36 22.68
N ASN A 124 12.64 5.21 23.33
CA ASN A 124 11.70 4.83 24.39
C ASN A 124 10.30 4.79 23.80
N VAL A 125 9.71 3.60 23.73
CA VAL A 125 8.40 3.35 23.15
C VAL A 125 7.39 3.09 24.26
N ILE A 126 6.25 3.78 24.19
CA ILE A 126 5.16 3.69 25.16
C ILE A 126 3.95 3.06 24.47
N THR A 127 3.36 2.06 25.12
CA THR A 127 2.19 1.34 24.63
C THR A 127 0.91 1.80 25.31
N ASP A 128 -0.25 1.49 24.71
CA ASP A 128 -1.59 1.70 25.26
C ASP A 128 -1.86 0.95 26.60
N ARG A 129 -0.96 0.02 26.95
CA ARG A 129 -0.96 -0.68 28.24
C ARG A 129 -0.09 -0.01 29.30
N GLY A 130 0.53 1.13 28.96
CA GLY A 130 1.45 1.84 29.84
C GLY A 130 2.81 1.18 30.00
N GLU A 131 3.14 0.16 29.19
CA GLU A 131 4.48 -0.41 29.12
C GLU A 131 5.44 0.58 28.43
N THR A 132 6.63 0.76 28.98
CA THR A 132 7.73 1.50 28.34
C THR A 132 8.85 0.52 28.02
N VAL A 133 9.23 0.45 26.73
CA VAL A 133 10.30 -0.42 26.23
C VAL A 133 11.34 0.42 25.51
N SER A 134 12.63 0.15 25.75
CA SER A 134 13.72 0.84 25.07
C SER A 134 14.41 -0.06 24.05
N GLY A 135 14.73 0.50 22.87
CA GLY A 135 15.44 -0.20 21.81
C GLY A 135 16.42 0.72 21.07
N ARG A 136 17.52 0.16 20.56
CA ARG A 136 18.51 0.91 19.77
C ARG A 136 17.91 1.42 18.45
N PHE A 137 17.13 0.58 17.79
CA PHE A 137 16.47 0.88 16.52
C PHE A 137 14.96 0.80 16.67
N PHE A 138 14.26 1.69 16.00
CA PHE A 138 12.80 1.75 15.96
C PHE A 138 12.32 1.66 14.53
N ILE A 139 11.51 0.64 14.20
CA ILE A 139 11.07 0.35 12.84
C ILE A 139 9.55 0.32 12.76
N MET A 140 8.99 1.20 11.93
CA MET A 140 7.56 1.23 11.61
C MET A 140 7.25 0.28 10.45
N ALA A 141 6.65 -0.87 10.77
CA ALA A 141 6.18 -1.90 9.84
C ALA A 141 4.64 -1.93 9.75
N THR A 142 4.02 -0.76 9.90
CA THR A 142 2.57 -0.57 10.04
C THR A 142 1.79 -0.69 8.73
N GLY A 143 2.50 -0.75 7.60
CA GLY A 143 1.88 -0.71 6.28
C GLY A 143 1.32 0.68 5.93
N CYS A 144 0.89 0.82 4.68
CA CYS A 144 0.47 2.10 4.11
C CYS A 144 -1.06 2.29 4.03
N LEU A 145 -1.86 1.26 4.35
CA LEU A 145 -3.33 1.26 4.33
C LEU A 145 -3.88 0.67 5.64
N SER A 146 -3.42 1.20 6.79
CA SER A 146 -3.77 0.68 8.12
C SER A 146 -4.59 1.68 8.94
N GLN A 147 -4.44 2.99 8.70
CA GLN A 147 -5.21 4.02 9.38
C GLN A 147 -6.49 4.32 8.59
N PRO A 148 -7.68 3.94 9.08
CA PRO A 148 -8.93 4.28 8.42
C PRO A 148 -9.19 5.79 8.46
N LYS A 149 -9.97 6.27 7.48
CA LYS A 149 -10.49 7.64 7.54
C LYS A 149 -11.69 7.72 8.47
N ASP A 150 -11.82 8.85 9.14
CA ASP A 150 -13.01 9.15 9.87
C ASP A 150 -14.23 9.27 8.94
N ILE A 151 -15.40 8.93 9.47
CA ILE A 151 -16.68 9.12 8.80
C ILE A 151 -17.15 10.53 9.12
N ASP A 152 -16.95 11.45 8.19
CA ASP A 152 -17.39 12.84 8.29
C ASP A 152 -18.77 13.00 7.61
N ILE A 153 -19.77 12.29 8.13
CA ILE A 153 -21.17 12.41 7.70
C ILE A 153 -22.02 12.65 8.96
N PRO A 154 -22.70 13.80 9.06
CA PRO A 154 -23.51 14.12 10.23
C PRO A 154 -24.57 13.05 10.53
N GLY A 155 -24.77 12.74 11.79
CA GLY A 155 -25.85 11.88 12.28
C GLY A 155 -25.56 10.37 12.23
N VAL A 156 -24.33 9.95 11.91
CA VAL A 156 -23.96 8.52 11.90
C VAL A 156 -24.24 7.84 13.23
N GLU A 157 -24.12 8.58 14.32
CA GLU A 157 -24.38 8.12 15.71
C GLU A 157 -25.87 7.90 16.02
N HIS A 158 -26.76 8.37 15.16
CA HIS A 158 -28.22 8.25 15.34
C HIS A 158 -28.80 7.04 14.61
N PHE A 159 -28.05 6.40 13.73
CA PHE A 159 -28.54 5.24 13.00
C PHE A 159 -28.84 4.07 13.93
N THR A 160 -30.04 3.51 13.82
CA THR A 160 -30.51 2.42 14.69
C THR A 160 -30.26 1.03 14.11
N GLY A 161 -29.91 0.93 12.85
CA GLY A 161 -29.50 -0.32 12.22
C GLY A 161 -28.00 -0.61 12.40
N ASP A 162 -27.50 -1.59 11.69
CA ASP A 162 -26.11 -2.04 11.80
C ASP A 162 -25.15 -1.20 10.96
N ILE A 163 -23.98 -0.86 11.51
CA ILE A 163 -22.91 -0.16 10.81
C ILE A 163 -21.70 -1.07 10.67
N TYR A 164 -21.28 -1.29 9.42
CA TYR A 164 -20.10 -2.05 9.08
C TYR A 164 -19.05 -1.18 8.39
N ARG A 165 -17.77 -1.47 8.66
CA ARG A 165 -16.64 -0.79 8.04
C ARG A 165 -15.69 -1.83 7.45
N THR A 166 -15.27 -1.64 6.21
CA THR A 166 -14.43 -2.63 5.53
C THR A 166 -13.10 -2.91 6.23
N HIS A 167 -12.56 -1.92 6.95
CA HIS A 167 -11.30 -2.04 7.69
C HIS A 167 -11.42 -2.70 9.08
N SER A 168 -12.61 -2.95 9.57
CA SER A 168 -12.90 -3.55 10.90
C SER A 168 -14.14 -4.45 10.82
N TRP A 169 -14.14 -5.32 9.83
CA TRP A 169 -15.25 -6.25 9.59
C TRP A 169 -15.33 -7.28 10.72
N PRO A 170 -16.55 -7.67 11.15
CA PRO A 170 -16.75 -8.70 12.18
C PRO A 170 -16.05 -10.02 11.81
N HIS A 171 -15.43 -10.67 12.81
CA HIS A 171 -14.67 -11.91 12.60
C HIS A 171 -15.58 -13.09 12.22
N ASP A 172 -16.82 -13.09 12.72
CA ASP A 172 -17.82 -14.14 12.47
C ASP A 172 -18.58 -13.92 11.15
N GLY A 173 -18.20 -12.89 10.38
CA GLY A 173 -18.89 -12.53 9.15
C GLY A 173 -20.19 -11.75 9.42
N VAL A 174 -20.93 -11.47 8.34
CA VAL A 174 -22.23 -10.79 8.38
C VAL A 174 -23.15 -11.46 7.37
N ASP A 175 -24.37 -11.75 7.76
CA ASP A 175 -25.45 -12.24 6.88
C ASP A 175 -26.39 -11.06 6.55
N PHE A 176 -26.49 -10.72 5.27
CA PHE A 176 -27.36 -9.66 4.75
C PHE A 176 -28.69 -10.18 4.20
N THR A 177 -29.00 -11.46 4.39
CA THR A 177 -30.24 -12.06 3.85
C THR A 177 -31.49 -11.29 4.29
N GLY A 178 -32.28 -10.82 3.33
CA GLY A 178 -33.51 -10.06 3.56
C GLY A 178 -33.32 -8.64 4.06
N GLN A 179 -32.10 -8.12 4.07
CA GLN A 179 -31.79 -6.75 4.51
C GLN A 179 -31.71 -5.76 3.34
N ARG A 180 -32.05 -4.51 3.61
CA ARG A 180 -31.78 -3.35 2.75
C ARG A 180 -30.45 -2.76 3.17
N VAL A 181 -29.49 -2.74 2.27
CA VAL A 181 -28.11 -2.36 2.59
C VAL A 181 -27.70 -1.13 1.80
N GLY A 182 -27.26 -0.10 2.50
CA GLY A 182 -26.61 1.08 1.93
C GLY A 182 -25.09 0.92 1.92
N ILE A 183 -24.42 1.09 0.77
CA ILE A 183 -22.94 0.98 0.66
C ILE A 183 -22.38 2.32 0.23
N ILE A 184 -21.50 2.92 1.03
CA ILE A 184 -20.86 4.20 0.72
C ILE A 184 -19.41 3.97 0.28
N GLY A 185 -19.13 4.21 -1.00
CA GLY A 185 -17.79 4.12 -1.59
C GLY A 185 -17.64 2.99 -2.62
N THR A 186 -16.93 3.35 -3.71
CA THR A 186 -16.65 2.50 -4.88
C THR A 186 -15.16 2.48 -5.23
N GLY A 187 -14.30 2.42 -4.18
CA GLY A 187 -12.90 2.03 -4.31
C GLY A 187 -12.75 0.52 -4.29
N SER A 188 -11.52 0.00 -4.19
CA SER A 188 -11.23 -1.45 -4.25
C SER A 188 -12.12 -2.26 -3.29
N SER A 189 -12.25 -1.83 -2.03
CA SER A 189 -13.08 -2.54 -1.04
C SER A 189 -14.57 -2.56 -1.41
N GLY A 190 -15.10 -1.44 -1.94
CA GLY A 190 -16.48 -1.38 -2.45
C GLY A 190 -16.67 -2.28 -3.66
N ILE A 191 -15.79 -2.17 -4.66
CA ILE A 191 -15.84 -2.98 -5.89
C ILE A 191 -15.83 -4.48 -5.58
N GLN A 192 -15.06 -4.90 -4.58
CA GLN A 192 -14.97 -6.31 -4.18
C GLN A 192 -16.17 -6.78 -3.34
N SER A 193 -16.74 -5.93 -2.49
CA SER A 193 -17.80 -6.32 -1.56
C SER A 193 -19.22 -6.20 -2.13
N ILE A 194 -19.46 -5.20 -2.98
CA ILE A 194 -20.79 -4.91 -3.55
C ILE A 194 -21.43 -6.14 -4.21
N PRO A 195 -20.75 -6.93 -5.08
CA PRO A 195 -21.35 -8.08 -5.72
C PRO A 195 -21.86 -9.13 -4.72
N LEU A 196 -21.06 -9.43 -3.69
CA LEU A 196 -21.39 -10.47 -2.72
C LEU A 196 -22.47 -10.02 -1.71
N ILE A 197 -22.48 -8.75 -1.36
CA ILE A 197 -23.56 -8.18 -0.52
C ILE A 197 -24.87 -8.18 -1.32
N ALA A 198 -24.84 -7.76 -2.58
CA ALA A 198 -26.01 -7.72 -3.45
C ALA A 198 -26.59 -9.10 -3.80
N GLU A 199 -25.81 -10.18 -3.64
CA GLU A 199 -26.30 -11.57 -3.78
C GLU A 199 -27.16 -12.01 -2.60
N GLN A 200 -26.93 -11.48 -1.41
CA GLN A 200 -27.62 -11.83 -0.17
C GLN A 200 -28.77 -10.86 0.14
N ALA A 201 -28.52 -9.57 -0.06
CA ALA A 201 -29.43 -8.50 0.34
C ALA A 201 -30.75 -8.50 -0.44
N GLU A 202 -31.84 -8.15 0.23
CA GLU A 202 -33.11 -7.87 -0.43
C GLU A 202 -32.97 -6.71 -1.41
N HIS A 203 -32.28 -5.64 -0.98
CA HIS A 203 -31.97 -4.47 -1.81
C HIS A 203 -30.63 -3.86 -1.41
N THR A 204 -29.84 -3.46 -2.42
CA THR A 204 -28.55 -2.81 -2.22
C THR A 204 -28.53 -1.45 -2.92
N THR A 205 -28.29 -0.36 -2.16
CA THR A 205 -28.09 0.97 -2.72
C THR A 205 -26.63 1.38 -2.56
N VAL A 206 -25.98 1.67 -3.68
CA VAL A 206 -24.57 2.07 -3.73
C VAL A 206 -24.45 3.57 -3.90
N PHE A 207 -23.77 4.24 -2.98
CA PHE A 207 -23.51 5.68 -3.01
C PHE A 207 -22.12 5.95 -3.56
N GLN A 208 -22.03 6.42 -4.80
CA GLN A 208 -20.79 6.67 -5.52
C GLN A 208 -20.50 8.17 -5.67
N ARG A 209 -19.30 8.59 -5.25
CA ARG A 209 -18.81 9.95 -5.52
C ARG A 209 -18.02 10.04 -6.82
N THR A 210 -17.17 9.07 -7.10
CA THR A 210 -16.28 9.05 -8.26
C THR A 210 -16.17 7.63 -8.76
N ALA A 211 -16.49 7.40 -10.03
CA ALA A 211 -16.26 6.11 -10.67
C ALA A 211 -14.78 5.76 -10.70
N ASN A 212 -14.44 4.49 -10.59
CA ASN A 212 -13.07 4.01 -10.71
C ASN A 212 -12.96 3.01 -11.87
N TYR A 213 -11.79 2.97 -12.50
CA TYR A 213 -11.48 1.95 -13.48
C TYR A 213 -11.37 0.59 -12.80
N SER A 214 -12.08 -0.39 -13.33
CA SER A 214 -11.97 -1.78 -12.93
C SER A 214 -11.87 -2.66 -14.17
N ILE A 215 -11.12 -3.75 -14.05
CA ILE A 215 -10.97 -4.76 -15.09
C ILE A 215 -11.30 -6.14 -14.52
N PRO A 216 -11.80 -7.08 -15.32
CA PRO A 216 -12.10 -8.42 -14.85
C PRO A 216 -10.87 -9.13 -14.30
N ALA A 217 -10.99 -9.76 -13.14
CA ALA A 217 -9.89 -10.51 -12.54
C ALA A 217 -9.47 -11.74 -13.37
N GLY A 218 -10.40 -12.34 -14.09
CA GLY A 218 -10.13 -13.62 -14.76
C GLY A 218 -9.62 -14.68 -13.78
N ASN A 219 -10.17 -14.68 -12.55
CA ASN A 219 -9.69 -15.53 -11.47
C ASN A 219 -10.10 -17.00 -11.69
N GLY A 220 -9.27 -17.91 -11.20
CA GLY A 220 -9.51 -19.36 -11.27
C GLY A 220 -8.36 -20.13 -10.62
N PRO A 221 -8.40 -21.47 -10.67
CA PRO A 221 -7.33 -22.32 -10.17
C PRO A 221 -5.99 -22.05 -10.86
N ILE A 222 -4.89 -22.15 -10.13
CA ILE A 222 -3.53 -21.87 -10.66
C ILE A 222 -2.65 -23.11 -10.85
N ALA A 223 -3.20 -24.31 -10.74
CA ALA A 223 -2.43 -25.54 -10.58
C ALA A 223 -1.30 -25.74 -11.62
N GLU A 224 -1.59 -25.54 -12.92
CA GLU A 224 -0.60 -25.74 -14.00
C GLU A 224 0.45 -24.62 -14.04
N GLU A 225 0.04 -23.35 -13.95
CA GLU A 225 0.93 -22.19 -13.92
C GLU A 225 1.88 -22.28 -12.74
N LYS A 226 1.37 -22.70 -11.58
CA LYS A 226 2.13 -22.89 -10.37
C LYS A 226 3.23 -23.94 -10.52
N LEU A 227 2.95 -25.07 -11.13
CA LEU A 227 3.96 -26.10 -11.36
C LEU A 227 5.10 -25.58 -12.23
N ALA A 228 4.79 -24.81 -13.26
CA ALA A 228 5.80 -24.20 -14.12
C ALA A 228 6.69 -23.18 -13.37
N VAL A 229 6.10 -22.36 -12.51
CA VAL A 229 6.84 -21.37 -11.69
C VAL A 229 7.68 -22.04 -10.61
N LYS A 230 7.16 -23.06 -9.91
CA LYS A 230 7.90 -23.79 -8.87
C LYS A 230 9.22 -24.39 -9.36
N GLN A 231 9.29 -24.78 -10.64
CA GLN A 231 10.51 -25.35 -11.23
C GLN A 231 11.63 -24.31 -11.42
N ARG A 232 11.30 -23.02 -11.41
CA ARG A 232 12.24 -21.91 -11.65
C ARG A 232 11.99 -20.71 -10.71
N TYR A 233 11.54 -20.94 -9.49
CA TYR A 233 11.21 -19.85 -8.56
C TYR A 233 12.36 -18.87 -8.36
N GLN A 234 13.58 -19.34 -8.24
CA GLN A 234 14.74 -18.47 -8.03
C GLN A 234 14.90 -17.46 -9.18
N ASP A 235 14.87 -17.92 -10.42
CA ASP A 235 14.97 -17.04 -11.61
C ASP A 235 13.76 -16.11 -11.72
N TYR A 236 12.57 -16.62 -11.42
CA TYR A 236 11.31 -15.88 -11.43
C TYR A 236 11.33 -14.73 -10.42
N ARG A 237 11.82 -14.98 -9.20
CA ARG A 237 11.94 -13.97 -8.15
C ARG A 237 13.02 -12.94 -8.48
N GLU A 238 14.13 -13.37 -9.06
CA GLU A 238 15.17 -12.45 -9.51
C GLU A 238 14.65 -11.54 -10.64
N GLU A 239 13.89 -12.08 -11.59
CA GLU A 239 13.23 -11.26 -12.63
C GLU A 239 12.29 -10.22 -11.99
N ALA A 240 11.45 -10.61 -11.03
CA ALA A 240 10.51 -9.71 -10.34
C ALA A 240 11.22 -8.50 -9.71
N ARG A 241 12.39 -8.71 -9.11
CA ARG A 241 13.18 -7.66 -8.43
C ARG A 241 13.63 -6.53 -9.37
N TRP A 242 13.70 -6.81 -10.67
CA TRP A 242 14.22 -5.89 -11.70
C TRP A 242 13.16 -5.40 -12.68
N THR A 243 11.89 -5.63 -12.42
CA THR A 243 10.78 -5.01 -13.15
C THR A 243 10.31 -3.72 -12.48
N LYS A 244 9.55 -2.90 -13.21
CA LYS A 244 8.96 -1.66 -12.69
C LYS A 244 7.99 -1.91 -11.52
N THR A 245 7.20 -2.97 -11.64
CA THR A 245 6.09 -3.26 -10.72
C THR A 245 6.42 -4.31 -9.66
N GLY A 246 7.57 -4.97 -9.72
CA GLY A 246 7.88 -6.10 -8.86
C GLY A 246 7.11 -7.38 -9.22
N VAL A 247 6.62 -7.48 -10.45
CA VAL A 247 5.94 -8.65 -11.01
C VAL A 247 6.61 -9.01 -12.34
N PRO A 248 7.00 -10.28 -12.56
CA PRO A 248 7.62 -10.69 -13.82
C PRO A 248 6.72 -10.46 -15.03
N GLY A 249 7.30 -10.08 -16.13
CA GLY A 249 6.61 -9.87 -17.39
C GLY A 249 7.30 -8.85 -18.29
N LYS A 250 6.90 -8.84 -19.54
CA LYS A 250 7.44 -7.88 -20.50
C LYS A 250 6.78 -6.52 -20.31
N GLU A 251 7.59 -5.50 -20.18
CA GLU A 251 7.19 -4.10 -20.27
C GLU A 251 7.22 -3.67 -21.74
N GLY A 252 6.20 -2.95 -22.18
CA GLY A 252 6.13 -2.45 -23.54
C GLY A 252 7.13 -1.33 -23.77
N MET A 253 7.93 -1.47 -24.81
CA MET A 253 8.90 -0.45 -25.22
C MET A 253 8.37 0.48 -26.31
N ASP A 254 7.25 0.10 -26.94
CA ASP A 254 6.61 0.89 -27.98
C ASP A 254 5.81 2.05 -27.39
N PHE A 255 5.62 3.11 -28.17
CA PHE A 255 4.68 4.19 -27.85
C PHE A 255 3.30 3.87 -28.41
N ALA A 256 2.25 4.11 -27.64
CA ALA A 256 0.88 3.72 -28.00
C ALA A 256 0.39 4.33 -29.33
N LEU A 257 0.82 5.54 -29.65
CA LEU A 257 0.41 6.24 -30.88
C LEU A 257 1.30 5.94 -32.10
N THR A 258 2.39 5.17 -31.93
CA THR A 258 3.28 4.78 -33.05
C THR A 258 2.89 3.46 -33.69
N VAL A 259 2.14 2.62 -32.99
CA VAL A 259 1.55 1.41 -33.54
C VAL A 259 0.19 1.68 -34.20
N SER A 260 -0.27 0.77 -35.06
CA SER A 260 -1.60 0.90 -35.66
C SER A 260 -2.70 0.81 -34.59
N GLU A 261 -3.86 1.40 -34.88
CA GLU A 261 -5.02 1.30 -33.98
C GLU A 261 -5.45 -0.17 -33.77
N GLU A 262 -5.41 -0.97 -34.82
CA GLU A 262 -5.76 -2.38 -34.76
C GLU A 262 -4.83 -3.16 -33.83
N GLU A 263 -3.51 -2.97 -33.95
CA GLU A 263 -2.53 -3.61 -33.06
C GLU A 263 -2.73 -3.16 -31.62
N ARG A 264 -2.91 -1.86 -31.39
CA ARG A 264 -3.14 -1.29 -30.05
C ARG A 264 -4.40 -1.91 -29.40
N GLN A 265 -5.49 -2.01 -30.15
CA GLN A 265 -6.73 -2.64 -29.65
C GLN A 265 -6.53 -4.13 -29.34
N GLN A 266 -5.79 -4.88 -30.16
CA GLN A 266 -5.47 -6.28 -29.89
C GLN A 266 -4.64 -6.44 -28.60
N ARG A 267 -3.65 -5.59 -28.38
CA ARG A 267 -2.84 -5.60 -27.16
C ARG A 267 -3.66 -5.28 -25.92
N TYR A 268 -4.52 -4.25 -25.97
CA TYR A 268 -5.43 -3.93 -24.88
C TYR A 268 -6.44 -5.05 -24.59
N GLN A 269 -6.94 -5.72 -25.64
CA GLN A 269 -7.82 -6.88 -25.47
C GLN A 269 -7.11 -8.03 -24.76
N ALA A 270 -5.87 -8.32 -25.12
CA ALA A 270 -5.08 -9.36 -24.48
C ALA A 270 -4.86 -9.08 -22.98
N LEU A 271 -4.60 -7.81 -22.61
CA LEU A 271 -4.50 -7.40 -21.19
C LEU A 271 -5.83 -7.53 -20.45
N TRP A 272 -6.91 -7.12 -21.08
CA TRP A 272 -8.26 -7.26 -20.53
C TRP A 272 -8.61 -8.70 -20.24
N ASP A 273 -8.33 -9.59 -21.18
CA ASP A 273 -8.62 -11.03 -21.05
C ASP A 273 -7.72 -11.69 -20.00
N LYS A 274 -6.49 -11.21 -19.85
CA LYS A 274 -5.54 -11.69 -18.84
C LYS A 274 -5.94 -11.23 -17.43
N GLY A 275 -6.54 -10.06 -17.26
CA GLY A 275 -6.91 -9.50 -15.98
C GLY A 275 -5.68 -9.20 -15.09
N ALA A 276 -4.68 -8.47 -15.61
CA ALA A 276 -3.43 -8.19 -14.91
C ALA A 276 -3.21 -6.68 -14.73
N ILE A 277 -3.57 -6.13 -13.57
CA ILE A 277 -3.37 -4.71 -13.24
C ILE A 277 -1.91 -4.26 -13.32
N PRO A 278 -0.91 -5.00 -12.81
CA PRO A 278 0.48 -4.52 -12.82
C PRO A 278 0.99 -4.18 -14.22
N HIS A 279 0.48 -4.84 -15.25
CA HIS A 279 0.90 -4.62 -16.63
C HIS A 279 0.04 -3.59 -17.39
N LEU A 280 -1.09 -3.16 -16.83
CA LEU A 280 -2.03 -2.28 -17.53
C LEU A 280 -1.40 -0.92 -17.92
N GLY A 281 -0.67 -0.30 -17.01
CA GLY A 281 -0.01 0.98 -17.23
C GLY A 281 1.38 0.90 -17.87
N SER A 282 1.89 -0.33 -18.14
CA SER A 282 3.20 -0.58 -18.73
C SER A 282 3.16 -1.34 -20.06
N GLU A 283 1.97 -1.49 -20.66
CA GLU A 283 1.83 -2.11 -22.00
C GLU A 283 2.49 -1.29 -23.11
N PHE A 284 2.47 0.03 -22.97
CA PHE A 284 3.21 0.96 -23.79
C PHE A 284 3.99 1.92 -22.89
N ALA A 285 5.17 2.34 -23.33
CA ALA A 285 6.09 3.14 -22.52
C ALA A 285 5.54 4.53 -22.16
N ASP A 286 4.61 5.08 -22.95
CA ASP A 286 4.07 6.43 -22.84
C ASP A 286 2.71 6.54 -22.12
N LEU A 287 2.08 5.43 -21.71
CA LEU A 287 0.73 5.47 -21.13
C LEU A 287 0.60 6.31 -19.85
N LEU A 288 1.67 6.47 -19.07
CA LEU A 288 1.64 7.26 -17.84
C LEU A 288 2.26 8.65 -17.99
N ILE A 289 2.77 9.01 -19.17
CA ILE A 289 3.46 10.28 -19.43
C ILE A 289 2.83 11.11 -20.55
N ASP A 290 2.06 10.49 -21.44
CA ASP A 290 1.36 11.18 -22.54
C ASP A 290 -0.15 11.01 -22.39
N GLU A 291 -0.88 12.14 -22.33
CA GLU A 291 -2.33 12.16 -22.12
C GLU A 291 -3.10 11.53 -23.29
N LYS A 292 -2.63 11.70 -24.53
CA LYS A 292 -3.30 11.13 -25.70
C LYS A 292 -3.10 9.62 -25.78
N ALA A 293 -1.89 9.16 -25.45
CA ALA A 293 -1.60 7.73 -25.32
C ALA A 293 -2.47 7.10 -24.22
N ASN A 294 -2.52 7.71 -23.04
CA ASN A 294 -3.36 7.28 -21.92
C ASN A 294 -4.84 7.19 -22.29
N ASP A 295 -5.36 8.21 -23.01
CA ASP A 295 -6.78 8.25 -23.39
C ASP A 295 -7.17 7.10 -24.33
N THR A 296 -6.25 6.57 -25.14
CA THR A 296 -6.54 5.39 -25.97
C THR A 296 -6.86 4.14 -25.12
N LEU A 297 -6.13 3.92 -24.04
CA LEU A 297 -6.42 2.84 -23.08
C LEU A 297 -7.69 3.15 -22.28
N ALA A 298 -7.85 4.41 -21.85
CA ALA A 298 -9.04 4.83 -21.12
C ALA A 298 -10.32 4.63 -21.93
N GLN A 299 -10.32 4.99 -23.23
CA GLN A 299 -11.45 4.78 -24.14
C GLN A 299 -11.76 3.30 -24.32
N PHE A 300 -10.72 2.46 -24.48
CA PHE A 300 -10.89 1.00 -24.55
C PHE A 300 -11.61 0.47 -23.32
N VAL A 301 -11.11 0.78 -22.11
CA VAL A 301 -11.71 0.30 -20.85
C VAL A 301 -13.12 0.85 -20.65
N ARG A 302 -13.37 2.14 -20.96
CA ARG A 302 -14.70 2.75 -20.91
C ARG A 302 -15.68 2.04 -21.84
N SER A 303 -15.26 1.67 -23.04
CA SER A 303 -16.10 0.93 -23.99
C SER A 303 -16.50 -0.44 -23.43
N LYS A 304 -15.57 -1.15 -22.78
CA LYS A 304 -15.83 -2.43 -22.12
C LYS A 304 -16.82 -2.28 -20.97
N ILE A 305 -16.64 -1.27 -20.11
CA ILE A 305 -17.58 -0.98 -19.02
C ILE A 305 -18.99 -0.78 -19.55
N ARG A 306 -19.15 0.09 -20.56
CA ARG A 306 -20.44 0.40 -21.15
C ARG A 306 -21.09 -0.81 -21.87
N SER A 307 -20.29 -1.73 -22.38
CA SER A 307 -20.82 -2.93 -23.05
C SER A 307 -21.45 -3.94 -22.10
N VAL A 308 -21.15 -3.85 -20.80
CA VAL A 308 -21.64 -4.79 -19.78
C VAL A 308 -22.90 -4.27 -19.08
N ILE A 309 -23.08 -2.96 -19.01
CA ILE A 309 -24.17 -2.31 -18.26
C ILE A 309 -25.35 -2.06 -19.20
N GLU A 310 -26.53 -2.58 -18.84
CA GLU A 310 -27.74 -2.53 -19.69
C GLU A 310 -28.39 -1.13 -19.68
N ASP A 311 -28.48 -0.48 -18.51
CA ASP A 311 -29.04 0.86 -18.39
C ASP A 311 -27.98 1.92 -18.71
N SER A 312 -28.23 2.75 -19.72
CA SER A 312 -27.30 3.78 -20.17
C SER A 312 -27.01 4.86 -19.11
N LYS A 313 -27.97 5.18 -18.25
CA LYS A 313 -27.79 6.16 -17.17
C LYS A 313 -26.88 5.59 -16.08
N VAL A 314 -27.06 4.31 -15.73
CA VAL A 314 -26.19 3.59 -14.82
C VAL A 314 -24.79 3.48 -15.41
N ALA A 315 -24.68 3.20 -16.72
CA ALA A 315 -23.40 3.18 -17.42
C ALA A 315 -22.69 4.54 -17.38
N ASP A 316 -23.41 5.65 -17.53
CA ASP A 316 -22.85 7.00 -17.43
C ASP A 316 -22.28 7.28 -16.02
N ILE A 317 -22.97 6.88 -14.96
CA ILE A 317 -22.52 7.03 -13.57
C ILE A 317 -21.28 6.17 -13.28
N LEU A 318 -21.23 4.92 -13.80
CA LEU A 318 -20.17 3.95 -13.51
C LEU A 318 -18.93 4.11 -14.41
N THR A 319 -19.01 4.89 -15.50
CA THR A 319 -17.88 5.09 -16.43
C THR A 319 -16.95 6.19 -15.91
N PRO A 320 -15.65 5.89 -15.62
CA PRO A 320 -14.71 6.90 -15.15
C PRO A 320 -14.34 7.91 -16.25
N THR A 321 -14.41 9.21 -15.94
CA THR A 321 -14.07 10.29 -16.89
C THR A 321 -13.19 11.38 -16.27
N GLU A 322 -12.90 11.31 -14.96
CA GLU A 322 -12.35 12.45 -14.20
C GLU A 322 -10.84 12.47 -14.07
N PHE A 323 -10.17 11.40 -14.44
CA PHE A 323 -8.73 11.26 -14.29
C PHE A 323 -8.15 10.28 -15.32
N PRO A 324 -6.86 10.42 -15.70
CA PRO A 324 -6.18 9.48 -16.57
C PRO A 324 -6.16 8.08 -15.96
N ILE A 325 -6.34 7.03 -16.79
CA ILE A 325 -6.31 5.65 -16.30
C ILE A 325 -4.95 5.32 -15.67
N CYS A 326 -4.91 4.48 -14.64
CA CYS A 326 -3.73 4.10 -13.83
C CYS A 326 -3.14 5.21 -12.94
N THR A 327 -3.55 6.47 -13.02
CA THR A 327 -3.13 7.53 -12.08
C THR A 327 -3.83 7.44 -10.72
N LYS A 328 -4.83 6.61 -10.63
CA LYS A 328 -5.44 6.06 -9.43
C LYS A 328 -5.51 4.57 -9.62
N ARG A 329 -5.29 3.78 -8.54
CA ARG A 329 -5.24 2.32 -8.68
C ARG A 329 -6.48 1.80 -9.40
N ALA A 330 -6.29 1.22 -10.57
CA ALA A 330 -7.30 0.40 -11.22
C ALA A 330 -7.60 -0.81 -10.31
N CYS A 331 -8.81 -1.30 -10.33
CA CYS A 331 -9.23 -2.42 -9.50
C CYS A 331 -9.40 -3.69 -10.33
N LEU A 332 -9.17 -4.84 -9.71
CA LEU A 332 -9.67 -6.11 -10.23
C LEU A 332 -11.07 -6.37 -9.68
N ASP A 333 -11.99 -6.77 -10.54
CA ASP A 333 -13.34 -7.10 -10.11
C ASP A 333 -13.76 -8.54 -10.49
N THR A 334 -14.75 -9.00 -9.74
CA THR A 334 -15.48 -10.21 -10.03
C THR A 334 -16.96 -9.83 -10.12
N HIS A 335 -17.44 -9.60 -11.36
CA HIS A 335 -18.83 -9.23 -11.66
C HIS A 335 -19.32 -7.89 -11.10
N TYR A 336 -18.43 -6.93 -10.82
CA TYR A 336 -18.83 -5.63 -10.28
C TYR A 336 -19.83 -4.90 -11.16
N TYR A 337 -19.53 -4.72 -12.44
CA TYR A 337 -20.42 -3.99 -13.37
C TYR A 337 -21.71 -4.77 -13.66
N GLN A 338 -21.64 -6.10 -13.80
CA GLN A 338 -22.80 -6.97 -13.99
C GLN A 338 -23.79 -6.90 -12.84
N THR A 339 -23.30 -6.62 -11.63
CA THR A 339 -24.14 -6.51 -10.44
C THR A 339 -25.17 -5.39 -10.57
N PHE A 340 -24.85 -4.31 -11.28
CA PHE A 340 -25.77 -3.19 -11.48
C PHE A 340 -26.89 -3.46 -12.52
N ASN A 341 -26.89 -4.60 -13.18
CA ASN A 341 -28.01 -5.08 -14.00
C ASN A 341 -29.05 -5.87 -13.17
N LYS A 342 -28.77 -6.13 -11.89
CA LYS A 342 -29.71 -6.83 -11.00
C LYS A 342 -30.83 -5.88 -10.57
N PRO A 343 -32.11 -6.35 -10.49
CA PRO A 343 -33.25 -5.50 -10.14
C PRO A 343 -33.22 -5.00 -8.69
N ASN A 344 -32.45 -5.65 -7.82
CA ASN A 344 -32.31 -5.29 -6.42
C ASN A 344 -31.08 -4.40 -6.14
N VAL A 345 -30.44 -3.83 -7.17
CA VAL A 345 -29.26 -2.97 -7.02
C VAL A 345 -29.52 -1.59 -7.62
N GLU A 346 -29.36 -0.57 -6.80
CA GLU A 346 -29.46 0.84 -7.21
C GLU A 346 -28.12 1.54 -7.01
N ILE A 347 -27.78 2.49 -7.91
CA ILE A 347 -26.63 3.38 -7.76
C ILE A 347 -27.11 4.83 -7.63
N VAL A 348 -26.49 5.57 -6.70
CA VAL A 348 -26.74 6.99 -6.45
C VAL A 348 -25.44 7.76 -6.67
N ASP A 349 -25.46 8.69 -7.62
CA ASP A 349 -24.37 9.66 -7.80
C ASP A 349 -24.45 10.76 -6.74
N ILE A 350 -23.61 10.65 -5.71
CA ILE A 350 -23.58 11.62 -4.61
C ILE A 350 -22.83 12.92 -4.95
N LYS A 351 -22.38 13.13 -6.17
CA LYS A 351 -22.01 14.46 -6.67
C LYS A 351 -23.24 15.22 -7.12
N ALA A 352 -24.12 14.53 -7.83
CA ALA A 352 -25.39 15.11 -8.28
C ALA A 352 -26.39 15.24 -7.14
N ASP A 353 -26.45 14.27 -6.23
CA ASP A 353 -27.37 14.23 -5.07
C ASP A 353 -26.60 13.93 -3.76
N PRO A 354 -25.92 14.94 -3.17
CA PRO A 354 -25.03 14.76 -2.03
C PRO A 354 -25.72 14.22 -0.78
N ILE A 355 -25.05 13.31 -0.06
CA ILE A 355 -25.48 12.87 1.28
C ILE A 355 -25.45 14.08 2.22
N ARG A 356 -26.56 14.37 2.88
CA ARG A 356 -26.69 15.41 3.90
C ARG A 356 -26.42 14.88 5.31
N SER A 357 -26.99 13.73 5.59
CA SER A 357 -26.86 13.12 6.92
C SER A 357 -27.25 11.65 6.89
N ILE A 358 -26.84 10.96 7.93
CA ILE A 358 -27.41 9.66 8.32
C ILE A 358 -28.54 9.93 9.31
N THR A 359 -29.67 9.29 9.10
CA THR A 359 -30.86 9.40 9.97
C THR A 359 -30.99 8.15 10.83
N ALA A 360 -31.95 8.14 11.75
CA ALA A 360 -32.23 6.96 12.57
C ALA A 360 -32.56 5.70 11.75
N THR A 361 -33.09 5.88 10.54
CA THR A 361 -33.55 4.78 9.68
C THR A 361 -32.77 4.61 8.38
N GLY A 362 -31.74 5.44 8.10
CA GLY A 362 -31.01 5.31 6.84
C GLY A 362 -30.19 6.53 6.44
N ILE A 363 -30.19 6.87 5.16
CA ILE A 363 -29.38 7.95 4.57
C ILE A 363 -30.29 8.98 3.91
N ALA A 364 -30.13 10.26 4.26
CA ALA A 364 -30.76 11.38 3.59
C ALA A 364 -29.76 12.06 2.64
N THR A 365 -30.10 12.10 1.37
CA THR A 365 -29.42 12.93 0.37
C THR A 365 -30.10 14.30 0.26
N ARG A 366 -29.65 15.16 -0.66
CA ARG A 366 -30.30 16.45 -0.91
C ARG A 366 -31.77 16.27 -1.34
N ASP A 367 -32.04 15.29 -2.17
CA ASP A 367 -33.30 15.15 -2.87
C ASP A 367 -34.12 13.93 -2.44
N ARG A 368 -33.53 12.96 -1.70
CA ARG A 368 -34.15 11.67 -1.37
C ARG A 368 -33.81 11.20 0.05
N GLU A 369 -34.67 10.34 0.58
CA GLU A 369 -34.40 9.58 1.81
C GLU A 369 -34.45 8.07 1.50
N PHE A 370 -33.48 7.35 2.07
CA PHE A 370 -33.32 5.91 1.89
C PHE A 370 -33.38 5.23 3.26
N ALA A 371 -34.20 4.19 3.37
CA ALA A 371 -34.28 3.39 4.58
C ALA A 371 -33.43 2.12 4.44
N PHE A 372 -32.59 1.86 5.45
CA PHE A 372 -31.67 0.72 5.48
C PHE A 372 -31.76 -0.03 6.80
N ASP A 373 -31.47 -1.31 6.76
CA ASP A 373 -31.27 -2.17 7.93
C ASP A 373 -29.79 -2.20 8.30
N ALA A 374 -28.88 -2.01 7.29
CA ALA A 374 -27.45 -1.91 7.48
C ALA A 374 -26.80 -0.86 6.56
N ILE A 375 -25.73 -0.22 7.04
CA ILE A 375 -24.89 0.70 6.27
C ILE A 375 -23.45 0.20 6.29
N VAL A 376 -22.85 0.05 5.09
CA VAL A 376 -21.46 -0.36 4.90
C VAL A 376 -20.63 0.82 4.44
N PHE A 377 -19.58 1.16 5.20
CA PHE A 377 -18.62 2.19 4.85
C PHE A 377 -17.39 1.55 4.19
N ALA A 378 -17.25 1.74 2.88
CA ALA A 378 -16.08 1.40 2.07
C ALA A 378 -15.27 2.66 1.71
N THR A 379 -15.06 3.55 2.70
CA THR A 379 -14.53 4.91 2.52
C THR A 379 -13.01 4.99 2.44
N GLY A 380 -12.31 3.88 2.67
CA GLY A 380 -10.85 3.75 2.53
C GLY A 380 -10.06 4.33 3.70
N PHE A 381 -8.79 4.67 3.45
CA PHE A 381 -7.77 4.91 4.47
C PHE A 381 -7.13 6.30 4.31
N ASP A 382 -6.54 6.80 5.39
CA ASP A 382 -5.50 7.81 5.35
C ASP A 382 -4.19 7.14 4.93
N ALA A 383 -4.03 7.04 3.60
CA ALA A 383 -2.99 6.23 3.00
C ALA A 383 -1.58 6.80 3.21
N MET A 384 -0.58 5.92 3.24
CA MET A 384 0.85 6.17 3.30
C MET A 384 1.33 6.76 4.63
N THR A 385 0.83 7.92 5.04
CA THR A 385 1.31 8.65 6.22
C THR A 385 0.44 8.45 7.46
N GLY A 386 -0.84 8.09 7.30
CA GLY A 386 -1.79 8.03 8.42
C GLY A 386 -1.35 7.13 9.56
N ALA A 387 -0.88 5.91 9.26
CA ALA A 387 -0.41 4.98 10.28
C ALA A 387 0.87 5.43 11.00
N LEU A 388 1.77 6.13 10.28
CA LEU A 388 2.99 6.70 10.83
C LEU A 388 2.68 7.89 11.77
N LEU A 389 1.74 8.73 11.37
CA LEU A 389 1.34 9.93 12.12
C LEU A 389 0.33 9.65 13.25
N ALA A 390 -0.20 8.43 13.31
CA ALA A 390 -1.03 7.99 14.43
C ALA A 390 -0.23 7.72 15.72
N VAL A 391 1.09 7.50 15.58
CA VAL A 391 2.02 7.38 16.70
C VAL A 391 2.69 8.74 16.94
N ASP A 392 2.78 9.20 18.20
CA ASP A 392 3.52 10.43 18.57
C ASP A 392 5.02 10.12 18.54
N ILE A 393 5.64 10.24 17.35
CA ILE A 393 7.07 9.97 17.13
C ILE A 393 7.85 11.28 17.30
N ARG A 394 8.81 11.28 18.22
CA ARG A 394 9.65 12.44 18.55
C ARG A 394 11.13 12.07 18.41
N GLY A 395 11.79 12.72 17.46
CA GLY A 395 13.23 12.62 17.20
C GLY A 395 14.08 13.49 18.11
N ARG A 396 15.24 13.92 17.60
CA ARG A 396 16.17 14.80 18.32
C ARG A 396 15.49 16.10 18.75
N ASP A 397 15.92 16.61 19.89
CA ASP A 397 15.39 17.85 20.48
C ASP A 397 13.86 17.85 20.64
N GLY A 398 13.24 16.66 20.69
CA GLY A 398 11.78 16.50 20.79
C GLY A 398 11.00 16.84 19.51
N GLN A 399 11.67 16.94 18.37
CA GLN A 399 11.06 17.24 17.07
C GLN A 399 9.97 16.20 16.74
N SER A 400 8.73 16.66 16.54
CA SER A 400 7.61 15.78 16.17
C SER A 400 7.63 15.46 14.68
N LEU A 401 7.52 14.17 14.32
CA LEU A 401 7.36 13.72 12.94
C LEU A 401 6.14 14.38 12.27
N LYS A 402 5.04 14.49 13.02
CA LYS A 402 3.81 15.13 12.54
C LYS A 402 4.01 16.61 12.19
N GLN A 403 4.80 17.33 12.99
CA GLN A 403 5.13 18.73 12.69
C GLN A 403 6.08 18.84 11.49
N LYS A 404 7.10 17.98 11.42
CA LYS A 404 8.05 17.95 10.29
C LYS A 404 7.33 17.68 8.96
N TRP A 405 6.28 16.86 8.98
CA TRP A 405 5.53 16.46 7.79
C TRP A 405 4.28 17.31 7.51
N THR A 406 4.16 18.50 8.09
CA THR A 406 2.99 19.38 7.90
C THR A 406 2.75 19.73 6.43
N ASP A 407 3.83 19.98 5.67
CA ASP A 407 3.76 20.35 4.25
C ASP A 407 4.00 19.17 3.28
N GLY A 408 4.15 17.96 3.83
CA GLY A 408 4.40 16.73 3.09
C GLY A 408 5.46 15.86 3.79
N PRO A 409 5.54 14.56 3.46
CA PRO A 409 6.47 13.65 4.08
C PRO A 409 7.91 13.89 3.59
N LEU A 410 8.74 14.52 4.40
CA LEU A 410 10.18 14.59 4.19
C LEU A 410 10.82 13.27 4.63
N ASN A 411 11.61 12.67 3.75
CA ASN A 411 12.26 11.39 4.02
C ASN A 411 13.44 11.15 3.08
N TYR A 412 14.32 10.23 3.46
CA TYR A 412 15.35 9.72 2.57
C TYR A 412 15.06 8.27 2.20
N LEU A 413 14.95 7.99 0.90
CA LEU A 413 14.63 6.69 0.29
C LEU A 413 13.27 6.10 0.70
N GLY A 414 12.39 6.83 1.39
CA GLY A 414 11.20 6.24 2.00
C GLY A 414 11.50 5.30 3.17
N LEU A 415 12.74 5.31 3.67
CA LEU A 415 13.24 4.43 4.72
C LEU A 415 13.54 5.18 6.02
N THR A 416 14.05 6.41 5.95
CA THR A 416 14.55 7.19 7.11
C THR A 416 14.10 8.64 7.04
N VAL A 417 14.26 9.37 8.14
CA VAL A 417 13.91 10.79 8.26
C VAL A 417 15.04 11.52 8.98
N GLU A 418 15.47 12.67 8.46
CA GLU A 418 16.44 13.54 9.12
C GLU A 418 15.89 14.05 10.47
N GLY A 419 16.74 14.09 11.49
CA GLY A 419 16.32 14.41 12.87
C GLY A 419 15.75 13.24 13.66
N PHE A 420 15.66 12.04 13.04
CA PHE A 420 15.15 10.82 13.69
C PHE A 420 16.20 9.69 13.62
N PRO A 421 17.20 9.71 14.51
CA PRO A 421 18.27 8.72 14.49
C PRO A 421 17.75 7.31 14.71
N ASN A 422 18.33 6.30 14.04
CA ASN A 422 17.98 4.88 14.18
C ASN A 422 16.48 4.56 13.95
N PHE A 423 15.79 5.45 13.22
CA PHE A 423 14.40 5.29 12.83
C PHE A 423 14.30 4.80 11.39
N PHE A 424 13.49 3.75 11.17
CA PHE A 424 13.24 3.22 9.85
C PHE A 424 11.75 3.00 9.60
N MET A 425 11.37 3.03 8.31
CA MET A 425 10.03 2.74 7.83
C MET A 425 10.08 1.66 6.78
N ILE A 426 9.16 0.71 6.82
CA ILE A 426 8.96 -0.25 5.73
C ILE A 426 7.84 0.26 4.81
N THR A 427 8.11 0.33 3.53
CA THR A 427 7.18 0.84 2.50
C THR A 427 6.64 2.24 2.81
N GLY A 428 7.51 3.09 3.38
CA GLY A 428 7.18 4.47 3.71
C GLY A 428 6.91 5.35 2.49
N PRO A 429 6.40 6.58 2.71
CA PRO A 429 6.24 7.56 1.63
C PRO A 429 7.61 7.83 0.98
N GLY A 430 7.63 8.07 -0.34
CA GLY A 430 8.87 8.22 -1.10
C GLY A 430 9.51 6.90 -1.53
N SER A 431 8.94 5.73 -1.20
CA SER A 431 9.29 4.43 -1.77
C SER A 431 8.25 4.00 -2.82
N PRO A 432 8.53 2.98 -3.68
CA PRO A 432 7.55 2.47 -4.65
C PRO A 432 6.25 1.98 -4.01
N SER A 433 6.35 1.32 -2.85
CA SER A 433 5.20 0.94 -2.01
C SER A 433 4.03 0.38 -2.83
N VAL A 434 2.88 1.01 -2.74
CA VAL A 434 1.59 0.58 -3.33
C VAL A 434 1.54 0.59 -4.87
N LEU A 435 2.54 1.14 -5.53
CA LEU A 435 2.67 1.08 -7.00
C LEU A 435 3.37 -0.20 -7.46
N SER A 436 3.77 -1.05 -6.54
CA SER A 436 4.49 -2.29 -6.80
C SER A 436 3.87 -3.48 -6.07
N ASN A 437 4.38 -4.69 -6.35
CA ASN A 437 4.19 -5.83 -5.47
C ASN A 437 4.78 -5.52 -4.09
N MET A 438 3.89 -5.39 -3.10
CA MET A 438 4.28 -5.02 -1.74
C MET A 438 5.28 -5.99 -1.11
N ILE A 439 5.21 -7.29 -1.42
CA ILE A 439 6.13 -8.29 -0.86
C ILE A 439 7.56 -8.02 -1.34
N VAL A 440 7.74 -7.77 -2.64
CA VAL A 440 9.07 -7.45 -3.23
C VAL A 440 9.66 -6.18 -2.62
N SER A 441 8.83 -5.16 -2.39
CA SER A 441 9.27 -3.92 -1.73
C SER A 441 9.57 -4.12 -0.25
N ILE A 442 8.78 -4.93 0.46
CA ILE A 442 9.03 -5.29 1.86
C ILE A 442 10.37 -6.03 1.98
N GLU A 443 10.59 -7.06 1.17
CA GLU A 443 11.84 -7.83 1.20
C GLU A 443 13.05 -6.94 0.93
N GLN A 444 12.99 -6.07 -0.09
CA GLN A 444 14.06 -5.13 -0.35
C GLN A 444 14.38 -4.21 0.82
N HIS A 445 13.35 -3.65 1.48
CA HIS A 445 13.56 -2.74 2.60
C HIS A 445 14.15 -3.46 3.81
N VAL A 446 13.63 -4.65 4.12
CA VAL A 446 14.14 -5.48 5.23
C VAL A 446 15.59 -5.90 4.98
N GLU A 447 15.92 -6.36 3.77
CA GLU A 447 17.28 -6.73 3.37
C GLU A 447 18.22 -5.52 3.48
N TRP A 448 17.84 -4.36 2.91
CA TRP A 448 18.66 -3.15 2.94
C TRP A 448 18.90 -2.64 4.37
N ILE A 449 17.88 -2.66 5.23
CA ILE A 449 18.01 -2.28 6.65
C ILE A 449 18.93 -3.27 7.37
N ALA A 450 18.74 -4.57 7.15
CA ALA A 450 19.57 -5.60 7.76
C ALA A 450 21.05 -5.45 7.38
N ASP A 451 21.33 -5.25 6.09
CA ASP A 451 22.70 -5.01 5.59
C ASP A 451 23.30 -3.71 6.17
N CYS A 452 22.48 -2.68 6.38
CA CYS A 452 22.89 -1.45 7.02
C CYS A 452 23.27 -1.67 8.50
N LEU A 453 22.47 -2.44 9.25
CA LEU A 453 22.78 -2.76 10.63
C LEU A 453 24.02 -3.64 10.76
N ASP A 454 24.24 -4.58 9.83
CA ASP A 454 25.46 -5.39 9.76
C ASP A 454 26.70 -4.53 9.47
N TYR A 455 26.62 -3.59 8.52
CA TYR A 455 27.65 -2.59 8.27
C TYR A 455 27.97 -1.77 9.53
N MET A 456 26.95 -1.30 10.25
CA MET A 456 27.12 -0.55 11.49
C MET A 456 27.83 -1.36 12.57
N ASP A 457 27.50 -2.64 12.70
CA ASP A 457 28.13 -3.52 13.67
C ASP A 457 29.61 -3.74 13.32
N HIS A 458 29.93 -4.06 12.06
CA HIS A 458 31.31 -4.21 11.58
C HIS A 458 32.17 -2.95 11.82
N GLU A 459 31.60 -1.78 11.60
CA GLU A 459 32.28 -0.50 11.72
C GLU A 459 32.22 0.08 13.16
N ASN A 460 31.64 -0.68 14.10
CA ASN A 460 31.42 -0.28 15.49
C ASN A 460 30.68 1.07 15.64
N LEU A 461 29.61 1.21 14.83
CA LEU A 461 28.73 2.38 14.82
C LEU A 461 27.45 2.09 15.59
N SER A 462 26.91 3.07 16.30
CA SER A 462 25.72 2.90 17.15
C SER A 462 24.53 3.73 16.69
N ARG A 463 24.76 4.72 15.83
CA ARG A 463 23.74 5.66 15.37
C ARG A 463 23.88 5.89 13.87
N ILE A 464 22.74 5.92 13.19
CA ILE A 464 22.58 6.33 11.78
C ILE A 464 21.48 7.37 11.68
N GLU A 465 21.65 8.35 10.80
CA GLU A 465 20.67 9.41 10.54
C GLU A 465 20.85 9.94 9.11
N ALA A 466 19.76 10.16 8.37
CA ALA A 466 19.83 10.83 7.08
C ALA A 466 20.36 12.27 7.22
N THR A 467 21.07 12.75 6.20
CA THR A 467 21.44 14.17 6.13
C THR A 467 20.29 14.99 5.53
N GLU A 468 20.22 16.27 5.86
CA GLU A 468 19.24 17.20 5.29
C GLU A 468 19.37 17.31 3.76
N THR A 469 20.60 17.30 3.26
CA THR A 469 20.91 17.31 1.82
C THR A 469 20.30 16.09 1.12
N ALA A 470 20.49 14.91 1.70
CA ALA A 470 19.98 13.65 1.13
C ALA A 470 18.44 13.56 1.21
N GLU A 471 17.86 13.97 2.33
CA GLU A 471 16.40 14.00 2.50
C GLU A 471 15.75 14.94 1.48
N THR A 472 16.22 16.19 1.40
CA THR A 472 15.68 17.18 0.45
C THR A 472 15.87 16.74 -0.99
N GLY A 473 17.08 16.30 -1.34
CA GLY A 473 17.38 15.85 -2.70
C GLY A 473 16.56 14.64 -3.14
N TRP A 474 16.23 13.72 -2.23
CA TRP A 474 15.35 12.59 -2.53
C TRP A 474 13.91 13.04 -2.78
N VAL A 475 13.40 13.95 -1.95
CA VAL A 475 12.03 14.50 -2.11
C VAL A 475 11.92 15.28 -3.42
N ASP A 476 12.91 16.12 -3.74
CA ASP A 476 12.96 16.88 -4.99
C ASP A 476 13.02 15.96 -6.20
N TYR A 477 13.84 14.92 -6.15
CA TYR A 477 13.94 13.92 -7.21
C TYR A 477 12.63 13.16 -7.41
N GLY A 478 11.99 12.72 -6.33
CA GLY A 478 10.68 12.04 -6.38
C GLY A 478 9.58 12.94 -6.95
N THR A 479 9.58 14.22 -6.55
CA THR A 479 8.63 15.23 -7.06
C THR A 479 8.86 15.47 -8.56
N ALA A 480 10.09 15.73 -8.98
CA ALA A 480 10.42 15.92 -10.39
C ALA A 480 10.04 14.70 -11.25
N THR A 481 10.30 13.48 -10.74
CA THR A 481 9.88 12.25 -11.42
C THR A 481 8.35 12.16 -11.56
N SER A 482 7.60 12.51 -10.50
CA SER A 482 6.14 12.54 -10.53
C SER A 482 5.58 13.57 -11.50
N ASP A 483 6.18 14.76 -11.56
CA ASP A 483 5.73 15.87 -12.43
C ASP A 483 5.88 15.58 -13.92
N MET A 484 6.74 14.62 -14.28
CA MET A 484 6.87 14.11 -15.65
C MET A 484 5.76 13.12 -16.04
N THR A 485 4.89 12.76 -15.11
CA THR A 485 3.82 11.78 -15.29
C THR A 485 2.44 12.41 -15.21
N LEU A 486 1.42 11.63 -15.49
CA LEU A 486 0.02 12.03 -15.36
C LEU A 486 -0.53 11.94 -13.92
N PHE A 487 0.25 11.43 -12.95
CA PHE A 487 -0.21 11.29 -11.56
C PHE A 487 -0.71 12.59 -10.93
N PRO A 488 -0.05 13.76 -11.12
CA PRO A 488 -0.51 15.03 -10.54
C PRO A 488 -1.91 15.47 -10.99
N GLN A 489 -2.40 14.99 -12.14
CA GLN A 489 -3.72 15.34 -12.66
C GLN A 489 -4.85 14.64 -11.85
N ALA A 490 -4.56 13.55 -11.16
CA ALA A 490 -5.56 12.78 -10.42
C ALA A 490 -5.77 13.31 -9.00
N LYS A 491 -7.02 13.44 -8.58
CA LYS A 491 -7.40 13.61 -7.16
C LYS A 491 -7.40 12.24 -6.47
N SER A 492 -6.22 11.59 -6.42
CA SER A 492 -6.06 10.26 -5.86
C SER A 492 -5.41 10.28 -4.47
N TRP A 493 -5.50 9.15 -3.77
CA TRP A 493 -4.79 8.99 -2.50
C TRP A 493 -3.26 8.88 -2.69
N TYR A 494 -2.77 8.58 -3.88
CA TYR A 494 -1.35 8.69 -4.23
C TYR A 494 -0.85 10.13 -4.10
N MET A 495 -1.72 11.09 -4.36
CA MET A 495 -1.44 12.53 -4.28
C MET A 495 -1.92 13.16 -2.96
N GLY A 496 -2.22 12.39 -1.92
CA GLY A 496 -2.76 12.89 -0.66
C GLY A 496 -4.16 13.50 -0.76
N ALA A 497 -4.82 13.45 -1.92
CA ALA A 497 -6.06 14.18 -2.19
C ALA A 497 -7.33 13.52 -1.62
N ASN A 498 -7.21 12.41 -0.91
CA ASN A 498 -8.34 11.67 -0.35
C ASN A 498 -8.68 12.02 1.11
N VAL A 499 -7.86 12.82 1.75
CA VAL A 499 -8.05 13.30 3.13
C VAL A 499 -8.09 14.83 3.11
N PRO A 500 -9.16 15.48 3.64
CA PRO A 500 -9.21 16.93 3.75
C PRO A 500 -8.04 17.51 4.56
N GLY A 501 -7.42 18.57 4.06
CA GLY A 501 -6.29 19.24 4.72
C GLY A 501 -4.93 18.54 4.62
N LYS A 502 -4.87 17.32 4.06
CA LYS A 502 -3.60 16.64 3.80
C LYS A 502 -2.84 17.35 2.67
N PRO A 503 -1.52 17.52 2.77
CA PRO A 503 -0.69 18.09 1.71
C PRO A 503 -0.86 17.32 0.39
N ARG A 504 -0.96 18.07 -0.71
CA ARG A 504 -1.13 17.48 -2.03
C ARG A 504 0.21 17.28 -2.71
N VAL A 505 0.85 16.17 -2.39
CA VAL A 505 2.15 15.75 -2.92
C VAL A 505 2.07 14.29 -3.36
N CYS A 506 2.95 13.88 -4.28
CA CYS A 506 3.05 12.47 -4.66
C CYS A 506 3.68 11.68 -3.50
N LEU A 507 2.90 10.79 -2.91
CA LEU A 507 3.31 10.04 -1.74
C LEU A 507 4.21 8.83 -2.08
N PRO A 508 3.91 7.99 -3.11
CA PRO A 508 4.82 6.92 -3.52
C PRO A 508 5.86 7.43 -4.53
N TYR A 509 7.01 6.76 -4.60
CA TYR A 509 7.97 6.94 -5.69
C TYR A 509 7.45 6.27 -6.96
N VAL A 510 7.28 7.05 -8.04
CA VAL A 510 6.66 6.58 -9.29
C VAL A 510 7.65 5.99 -10.30
N GLY A 511 8.95 6.05 -10.04
CA GLY A 511 10.01 5.55 -10.92
C GLY A 511 10.13 4.02 -10.98
N GLY A 512 9.34 3.28 -10.19
CA GLY A 512 9.31 1.82 -10.18
C GLY A 512 10.36 1.14 -9.30
N VAL A 513 10.17 -0.18 -9.08
CA VAL A 513 10.96 -0.98 -8.14
C VAL A 513 12.42 -1.11 -8.59
N ALA A 514 12.64 -1.43 -9.87
CA ALA A 514 13.99 -1.65 -10.39
C ALA A 514 14.87 -0.39 -10.27
N ALA A 515 14.35 0.78 -10.65
CA ALA A 515 15.06 2.05 -10.54
C ALA A 515 15.34 2.41 -9.07
N TYR A 516 14.34 2.25 -8.20
CA TYR A 516 14.49 2.46 -6.77
C TYR A 516 15.55 1.53 -6.15
N ARG A 517 15.53 0.24 -6.49
CA ARG A 517 16.53 -0.75 -6.03
C ARG A 517 17.95 -0.35 -6.45
N ARG A 518 18.13 0.14 -7.69
CA ARG A 518 19.43 0.64 -8.15
C ARG A 518 19.91 1.81 -7.29
N VAL A 519 19.06 2.78 -7.00
CA VAL A 519 19.40 3.90 -6.12
C VAL A 519 19.79 3.42 -4.72
N CYS A 520 18.99 2.57 -4.08
CA CYS A 520 19.29 2.03 -2.75
C CYS A 520 20.63 1.25 -2.73
N ASN A 521 20.88 0.45 -3.76
CA ASN A 521 22.13 -0.29 -3.90
C ASN A 521 23.34 0.66 -4.10
N ASP A 522 23.19 1.72 -4.89
CA ASP A 522 24.25 2.71 -5.13
C ASP A 522 24.55 3.52 -3.86
N VAL A 523 23.54 3.82 -3.05
CA VAL A 523 23.71 4.42 -1.71
C VAL A 523 24.54 3.49 -0.81
N ALA A 524 24.17 2.22 -0.71
CA ALA A 524 24.88 1.26 0.14
C ALA A 524 26.32 1.02 -0.34
N ARG A 525 26.57 0.89 -1.65
CA ARG A 525 27.92 0.71 -2.23
C ARG A 525 28.86 1.90 -2.01
N GLN A 526 28.31 3.08 -1.75
CA GLN A 526 29.05 4.30 -1.43
C GLN A 526 29.04 4.57 0.08
N ASP A 527 29.21 3.52 0.89
CA ASP A 527 29.24 3.60 2.36
C ASP A 527 28.04 4.36 2.93
N TYR A 528 26.84 4.05 2.42
CA TYR A 528 25.57 4.70 2.79
C TYR A 528 25.62 6.21 2.56
N LEU A 529 25.90 6.63 1.33
CA LEU A 529 25.87 8.03 0.93
C LEU A 529 24.54 8.70 1.31
N GLY A 530 24.59 9.90 1.85
CA GLY A 530 23.44 10.64 2.37
C GLY A 530 23.15 10.35 3.85
N PHE A 531 24.03 9.59 4.52
CA PHE A 531 23.87 9.31 5.95
C PHE A 531 25.02 9.85 6.79
N ARG A 532 24.69 10.17 8.04
CA ARG A 532 25.60 10.44 9.12
C ARG A 532 25.59 9.29 10.09
N PHE A 533 26.76 8.84 10.49
CA PHE A 533 26.96 7.81 11.51
C PHE A 533 27.75 8.35 12.68
N SER A 534 27.50 7.79 13.86
CA SER A 534 28.32 8.03 15.04
C SER A 534 28.38 6.79 15.93
N GLY A 535 29.45 6.70 16.74
CA GLY A 535 29.63 5.61 17.68
C GLY A 535 31.09 5.43 18.12
N PRO A 536 31.40 4.35 18.84
CA PRO A 536 32.77 4.06 19.26
C PRO A 536 33.77 3.94 18.09
N GLY A 537 33.28 3.57 16.90
CA GLY A 537 34.06 3.53 15.63
C GLY A 537 34.37 4.90 15.03
N GLY A 538 33.91 5.98 15.69
CA GLY A 538 34.08 7.38 15.27
C GLY A 538 32.85 7.94 14.55
N ASP A 539 32.87 9.23 14.31
CA ASP A 539 31.82 9.93 13.59
C ASP A 539 32.17 9.98 12.09
N ARG A 540 31.18 9.69 11.28
CA ARG A 540 31.28 9.75 9.81
C ARG A 540 30.09 10.51 9.25
N CYS A 541 30.33 11.41 8.31
CA CYS A 541 29.27 12.06 7.56
C CYS A 541 29.56 11.88 6.07
N ASN A 542 28.77 11.06 5.42
CA ASN A 542 28.85 10.81 3.99
C ASN A 542 27.73 11.59 3.31
N ASP A 543 27.80 12.95 3.41
CA ASP A 543 26.77 13.82 2.86
C ASP A 543 26.84 13.90 1.34
N GLY A 544 25.68 13.93 0.68
CA GLY A 544 25.57 14.05 -0.75
C GLY A 544 24.43 13.21 -1.34
N LEU A 545 24.41 13.18 -2.68
CA LEU A 545 23.41 12.45 -3.46
C LEU A 545 24.13 11.57 -4.47
N VAL A 546 23.64 10.34 -4.70
CA VAL A 546 24.04 9.57 -5.87
C VAL A 546 23.59 10.30 -7.14
N ARG A 547 24.33 10.16 -8.23
CA ARG A 547 24.03 10.82 -9.51
C ARG A 547 22.56 10.67 -9.93
N ARG A 548 21.95 9.51 -9.65
CA ARG A 548 20.53 9.22 -9.97
C ARG A 548 19.50 9.92 -9.07
N GLN A 549 19.93 10.57 -7.99
CA GLN A 549 19.08 11.37 -7.10
C GLN A 549 19.14 12.88 -7.39
N GLN A 550 19.89 13.26 -8.41
CA GLN A 550 19.95 14.65 -8.84
C GLN A 550 18.77 14.90 -9.80
N PRO A 551 17.94 15.92 -9.58
CA PRO A 551 16.89 16.31 -10.50
C PRO A 551 17.52 16.87 -11.79
N ASP A 552 17.99 15.99 -12.64
CA ASP A 552 18.51 16.30 -13.96
C ASP A 552 17.51 15.76 -15.00
N VAL A 553 17.00 16.65 -15.85
CA VAL A 553 16.02 16.28 -16.88
C VAL A 553 16.55 15.17 -17.77
N VAL A 554 17.85 15.14 -18.06
CA VAL A 554 18.46 14.07 -18.86
C VAL A 554 18.47 12.74 -18.10
N ALA A 555 18.88 12.75 -16.82
CA ALA A 555 18.87 11.56 -15.98
C ALA A 555 17.43 11.04 -15.75
N LEU A 556 16.45 11.94 -15.64
CA LEU A 556 15.03 11.58 -15.53
C LEU A 556 14.47 11.01 -16.84
N LEU A 557 14.87 11.55 -18.00
CA LEU A 557 14.50 11.00 -19.31
C LEU A 557 15.14 9.63 -19.55
N GLU A 558 16.41 9.45 -19.15
CA GLU A 558 17.06 8.12 -19.18
C GLU A 558 16.32 7.13 -18.27
N LEU A 559 15.92 7.56 -17.06
CA LEU A 559 15.13 6.73 -16.13
C LEU A 559 13.76 6.37 -16.72
N LEU A 560 13.09 7.33 -17.36
CA LEU A 560 11.81 7.07 -18.03
C LEU A 560 11.95 6.15 -19.23
N ALA A 561 13.07 6.20 -19.94
CA ALA A 561 13.40 5.26 -21.01
C ALA A 561 13.71 3.85 -20.49
N GLU A 562 14.19 3.73 -19.24
CA GLU A 562 14.40 2.46 -18.54
C GLU A 562 13.09 1.94 -17.85
N MET A 563 12.06 2.79 -17.77
CA MET A 563 10.73 2.46 -17.23
C MET A 563 9.83 1.85 -18.28
#